data_aca010a7a14dc1c19227761317adee24
#
_entry.id   aca010a7a14dc1c19227761317adee24
#
_cell.length_a   1.000
_cell.length_b   1.000
_cell.length_c   1.000
_cell.angle_alpha   90.00
_cell.angle_beta   90.00
_cell.angle_gamma   90.00
#
_symmetry.space_group_name_H-M   'P 1'
#
loop_
_entity.id
_entity.type
_entity.pdbx_description
1 polymer ?
#
loop_
_entity_poly.entity_id
_entity_poly.type
_entity_poly.pdbx_seq_one_letter_code
_entity_poly.pdbx_strand_id
1 'polypeptide(L)'
;HQHDQAETVLLQLLRGAGPAGLAGMPPHKELQTPNGRTVQVWRPLLEQDRTQLQIYAKQHKLSWVEDPSNQNTRYRRNAIRKKILPELEQIQGGAIANLARSAQWLAQSQVLMDQLAQHDARTWINRNQLSIAPLMTLHKQDPARATNVMRYWLKRNQLAMPSTERLQSWWRDLKSLRAGAKLEWLHDRHHIRAWRNALRIESAQPSNRGQWIFVPIPESSNQAGLAWDYCQRVKTIEGRPRTGGERLKIKPNTPSKSLKNLYQEAGVPPWQRQIPLLFMDDELIAVEGLGVSIAHLTTEGQRVWPEWSYLD
;
A
#
# COMPACT_ATOMS: atom_id res chain seq x y z
N HIS A 1 12.66 24.40 -11.20
CA HIS A 1 13.60 25.39 -10.71
C HIS A 1 13.29 25.78 -9.26
N GLN A 2 14.16 26.58 -8.60
CA GLN A 2 14.03 26.97 -7.18
C GLN A 2 12.68 27.62 -6.86
N HIS A 3 12.14 28.46 -7.74
CA HIS A 3 10.82 29.07 -7.55
C HIS A 3 9.71 28.03 -7.40
N ASP A 4 9.73 26.96 -8.20
CA ASP A 4 8.73 25.88 -8.07
C ASP A 4 8.86 25.14 -6.73
N GLN A 5 10.08 24.99 -6.19
CA GLN A 5 10.32 24.46 -4.86
C GLN A 5 9.71 25.38 -3.80
N ALA A 6 10.03 26.69 -3.85
CA ALA A 6 9.50 27.67 -2.92
C ALA A 6 7.96 27.71 -2.93
N GLU A 7 7.35 27.73 -4.13
CA GLU A 7 5.88 27.65 -4.28
C GLU A 7 5.31 26.38 -3.62
N THR A 8 5.97 25.25 -3.85
CA THR A 8 5.53 23.95 -3.30
C THR A 8 5.64 23.94 -1.79
N VAL A 9 6.76 24.41 -1.24
CA VAL A 9 6.97 24.53 0.22
C VAL A 9 5.89 25.39 0.86
N LEU A 10 5.63 26.59 0.33
CA LEU A 10 4.62 27.49 0.86
C LEU A 10 3.22 26.90 0.77
N LEU A 11 2.85 26.24 -0.36
CA LEU A 11 1.59 25.56 -0.48
C LEU A 11 1.41 24.44 0.55
N GLN A 12 2.45 23.68 0.81
CA GLN A 12 2.43 22.61 1.81
C GLN A 12 2.41 23.14 3.23
N LEU A 13 3.14 24.22 3.51
CA LEU A 13 3.12 24.91 4.80
C LEU A 13 1.72 25.41 5.15
N LEU A 14 1.03 26.05 4.20
CA LEU A 14 -0.35 26.53 4.36
C LEU A 14 -1.38 25.40 4.55
N ARG A 15 -1.00 24.17 4.24
CA ARG A 15 -1.82 22.97 4.48
C ARG A 15 -1.49 22.28 5.81
N GLY A 16 -0.53 22.81 6.56
CA GLY A 16 -0.07 22.17 7.80
C GLY A 16 0.75 20.91 7.56
N ALA A 17 1.46 20.80 6.44
CA ALA A 17 2.25 19.63 6.14
C ALA A 17 3.45 19.48 7.10
N GLY A 18 3.74 18.24 7.49
CA GLY A 18 4.96 17.90 8.22
C GLY A 18 6.19 17.78 7.31
N PRO A 19 7.35 17.30 7.85
CA PRO A 19 8.63 17.25 7.14
C PRO A 19 8.55 16.62 5.74
N ALA A 20 7.84 15.51 5.58
CA ALA A 20 7.68 14.84 4.30
C ALA A 20 7.02 15.71 3.21
N GLY A 21 6.02 16.52 3.58
CA GLY A 21 5.36 17.43 2.65
C GLY A 21 6.19 18.68 2.38
N LEU A 22 6.87 19.20 3.41
CA LEU A 22 7.75 20.37 3.32
C LEU A 22 9.09 20.07 2.63
N ALA A 23 9.46 18.82 2.45
CA ALA A 23 10.60 18.38 1.65
C ALA A 23 10.53 18.81 0.18
N GLY A 24 9.39 19.38 -0.26
CA GLY A 24 9.20 19.86 -1.62
C GLY A 24 9.14 18.74 -2.67
N MET A 25 9.56 19.06 -3.88
CA MET A 25 9.63 18.08 -4.97
C MET A 25 10.99 17.37 -4.96
N PRO A 26 11.04 16.03 -5.02
CA PRO A 26 12.30 15.32 -5.18
C PRO A 26 12.86 15.51 -6.60
N PRO A 27 14.20 15.49 -6.78
CA PRO A 27 14.83 15.58 -8.11
C PRO A 27 14.47 14.39 -9.01
N HIS A 28 14.20 13.26 -8.39
CA HIS A 28 13.79 12.04 -9.07
C HIS A 28 12.59 11.41 -8.35
N LYS A 29 11.58 10.95 -9.08
CA LYS A 29 10.40 10.29 -8.54
C LYS A 29 9.88 9.21 -9.49
N GLU A 30 9.54 8.06 -8.94
CA GLU A 30 8.77 7.04 -9.64
C GLU A 30 7.26 7.29 -9.49
N LEU A 31 6.54 7.21 -10.59
CA LEU A 31 5.09 7.30 -10.62
C LEU A 31 4.52 6.02 -11.23
N GLN A 32 3.56 5.44 -10.55
CA GLN A 32 2.74 4.37 -11.11
C GLN A 32 1.61 4.99 -11.94
N THR A 33 1.51 4.59 -13.20
CA THR A 33 0.37 4.99 -14.04
C THR A 33 -0.84 4.11 -13.75
N PRO A 34 -2.06 4.55 -14.07
CA PRO A 34 -3.26 3.72 -13.91
C PRO A 34 -3.17 2.35 -14.61
N ASN A 35 -2.35 2.26 -15.68
CA ASN A 35 -2.13 1.03 -16.44
C ASN A 35 -1.01 0.15 -15.87
N GLY A 36 -0.57 0.38 -14.63
CA GLY A 36 0.47 -0.41 -13.96
C GLY A 36 1.91 -0.17 -14.45
N ARG A 37 2.13 0.77 -15.37
CA ARG A 37 3.50 1.13 -15.83
C ARG A 37 4.16 2.07 -14.84
N THR A 38 5.45 1.88 -14.60
CA THR A 38 6.29 2.80 -13.83
C THR A 38 6.89 3.85 -14.74
N VAL A 39 6.67 5.14 -14.44
CA VAL A 39 7.27 6.28 -15.13
C VAL A 39 8.27 6.96 -14.21
N GLN A 40 9.47 7.21 -14.72
CA GLN A 40 10.53 7.93 -14.02
C GLN A 40 10.42 9.42 -14.33
N VAL A 41 10.24 10.25 -13.30
CA VAL A 41 10.17 11.71 -13.43
C VAL A 41 11.45 12.33 -12.91
N TRP A 42 12.21 12.96 -13.80
CA TRP A 42 13.44 13.69 -13.47
C TRP A 42 13.20 15.19 -13.49
N ARG A 43 13.84 15.92 -12.56
CA ARG A 43 13.77 17.37 -12.46
C ARG A 43 15.19 17.96 -12.38
N PRO A 44 15.95 17.93 -13.50
CA PRO A 44 17.37 18.31 -13.49
C PRO A 44 17.60 19.79 -13.16
N LEU A 45 16.61 20.66 -13.41
CA LEU A 45 16.71 22.11 -13.19
C LEU A 45 16.18 22.57 -11.83
N LEU A 46 15.92 21.64 -10.90
CA LEU A 46 15.23 21.93 -9.63
C LEU A 46 16.00 22.92 -8.75
N GLU A 47 17.33 22.89 -8.82
CA GLU A 47 18.24 23.73 -8.03
C GLU A 47 18.64 25.03 -8.76
N GLN A 48 18.20 25.19 -10.01
CA GLN A 48 18.56 26.37 -10.80
C GLN A 48 17.64 27.56 -10.49
N ASP A 49 18.23 28.76 -10.47
CA ASP A 49 17.45 29.98 -10.38
C ASP A 49 16.70 30.26 -11.69
N ARG A 50 15.47 30.76 -11.58
CA ARG A 50 14.63 31.07 -12.74
C ARG A 50 15.25 32.15 -13.63
N THR A 51 15.88 33.15 -13.03
CA THR A 51 16.48 34.27 -13.77
C THR A 51 17.63 33.77 -14.64
N GLN A 52 18.46 32.88 -14.12
CA GLN A 52 19.54 32.27 -14.91
C GLN A 52 19.01 31.44 -16.09
N LEU A 53 17.92 30.68 -15.86
CA LEU A 53 17.27 29.94 -16.96
C LEU A 53 16.72 30.88 -18.05
N GLN A 54 16.16 32.02 -17.66
CA GLN A 54 15.68 33.03 -18.61
C GLN A 54 16.82 33.69 -19.39
N ILE A 55 17.94 33.99 -18.74
CA ILE A 55 19.16 34.52 -19.38
C ILE A 55 19.69 33.52 -20.40
N TYR A 56 19.83 32.25 -20.00
CA TYR A 56 20.25 31.17 -20.89
C TYR A 56 19.35 31.04 -22.10
N ALA A 57 18.01 31.01 -21.89
CA ALA A 57 17.06 30.92 -23.00
C ALA A 57 17.16 32.09 -24.01
N LYS A 58 17.37 33.32 -23.48
CA LYS A 58 17.57 34.49 -24.32
C LYS A 58 18.90 34.42 -25.10
N GLN A 59 20.00 34.04 -24.47
CA GLN A 59 21.31 33.90 -25.11
C GLN A 59 21.29 32.87 -26.24
N HIS A 60 20.56 31.77 -26.04
CA HIS A 60 20.41 30.69 -27.04
C HIS A 60 19.23 30.88 -27.98
N LYS A 61 18.55 32.04 -27.93
CA LYS A 61 17.41 32.40 -28.81
C LYS A 61 16.31 31.33 -28.79
N LEU A 62 16.08 30.69 -27.61
CA LEU A 62 15.01 29.72 -27.45
C LEU A 62 13.65 30.41 -27.44
N SER A 63 12.69 29.88 -28.18
CA SER A 63 11.30 30.34 -28.16
C SER A 63 10.48 29.49 -27.19
N TRP A 64 9.58 30.13 -26.49
CA TRP A 64 8.62 29.43 -25.60
C TRP A 64 7.26 30.10 -25.67
N VAL A 65 6.23 29.35 -25.37
CA VAL A 65 4.85 29.84 -25.26
C VAL A 65 4.54 30.15 -23.79
N GLU A 66 4.01 31.35 -23.55
CA GLU A 66 3.47 31.72 -22.26
C GLU A 66 1.99 31.34 -22.20
N ASP A 67 1.64 30.42 -21.30
CA ASP A 67 0.26 30.04 -21.04
C ASP A 67 -0.46 31.21 -20.32
N PRO A 68 -1.53 31.80 -20.91
CA PRO A 68 -2.30 32.88 -20.30
C PRO A 68 -2.87 32.51 -18.91
N SER A 69 -3.13 31.24 -18.64
CA SER A 69 -3.60 30.75 -17.33
C SER A 69 -2.61 31.05 -16.20
N ASN A 70 -1.31 31.20 -16.49
CA ASN A 70 -0.28 31.60 -15.54
C ASN A 70 -0.51 33.00 -14.95
N GLN A 71 -1.33 33.84 -15.62
CA GLN A 71 -1.67 35.17 -15.14
C GLN A 71 -2.80 35.14 -14.09
N ASN A 72 -3.59 34.08 -14.04
CA ASN A 72 -4.78 34.01 -13.19
C ASN A 72 -4.42 33.70 -11.72
N THR A 73 -4.52 34.71 -10.86
CA THR A 73 -4.22 34.60 -9.42
C THR A 73 -5.33 33.93 -8.59
N ARG A 74 -6.45 33.51 -9.20
CA ARG A 74 -7.42 32.61 -8.52
C ARG A 74 -6.79 31.26 -8.22
N TYR A 75 -5.83 30.81 -9.00
CA TYR A 75 -5.04 29.62 -8.69
C TYR A 75 -4.03 29.95 -7.57
N ARG A 76 -4.10 29.20 -6.47
CA ARG A 76 -3.26 29.41 -5.26
C ARG A 76 -1.76 29.48 -5.60
N ARG A 77 -1.29 28.63 -6.54
CA ARG A 77 0.11 28.63 -6.95
C ARG A 77 0.51 29.93 -7.63
N ASN A 78 -0.33 30.45 -8.54
CA ASN A 78 -0.08 31.73 -9.18
C ASN A 78 -0.17 32.90 -8.20
N ALA A 79 -1.07 32.84 -7.22
CA ALA A 79 -1.15 33.85 -6.16
C ALA A 79 0.15 33.91 -5.33
N ILE A 80 0.69 32.74 -4.94
CA ILE A 80 1.97 32.66 -4.23
C ILE A 80 3.09 33.23 -5.10
N ARG A 81 3.19 32.80 -6.36
CA ARG A 81 4.22 33.25 -7.29
C ARG A 81 4.23 34.77 -7.50
N LYS A 82 3.05 35.37 -7.63
CA LYS A 82 2.91 36.77 -8.03
C LYS A 82 2.79 37.76 -6.88
N LYS A 83 2.25 37.31 -5.75
CA LYS A 83 1.99 38.21 -4.62
C LYS A 83 2.89 37.92 -3.42
N ILE A 84 3.10 36.66 -3.09
CA ILE A 84 3.79 36.30 -1.84
C ILE A 84 5.29 36.22 -2.01
N LEU A 85 5.78 35.49 -3.04
CA LEU A 85 7.22 35.34 -3.27
C LEU A 85 7.94 36.70 -3.48
N PRO A 86 7.42 37.67 -4.27
CA PRO A 86 8.03 38.96 -4.42
C PRO A 86 8.11 39.73 -3.08
N GLU A 87 7.06 39.72 -2.26
CA GLU A 87 7.06 40.38 -0.95
C GLU A 87 8.10 39.72 -0.01
N LEU A 88 8.20 38.39 -0.01
CA LEU A 88 9.22 37.69 0.79
C LEU A 88 10.63 38.04 0.34
N GLU A 89 10.88 38.18 -0.97
CA GLU A 89 12.18 38.62 -1.50
C GLU A 89 12.53 40.08 -1.11
N GLN A 90 11.51 40.95 -1.02
CA GLN A 90 11.72 42.32 -0.51
C GLN A 90 12.05 42.37 1.00
N ILE A 91 11.37 41.54 1.79
CA ILE A 91 11.61 41.43 3.23
C ILE A 91 12.98 40.82 3.50
N GLN A 92 13.32 39.77 2.76
CA GLN A 92 14.56 39.04 2.93
C GLN A 92 15.11 38.64 1.56
N GLY A 93 16.15 39.31 1.09
CA GLY A 93 16.84 38.93 -0.14
C GLY A 93 17.30 37.48 -0.09
N GLY A 94 17.01 36.74 -1.17
CA GLY A 94 17.28 35.30 -1.26
C GLY A 94 16.25 34.39 -0.57
N ALA A 95 15.07 34.90 -0.23
CA ALA A 95 14.00 34.12 0.41
C ALA A 95 13.63 32.88 -0.37
N ILE A 96 13.56 32.94 -1.72
CA ILE A 96 13.25 31.82 -2.59
C ILE A 96 14.32 30.73 -2.48
N ALA A 97 15.60 31.11 -2.55
CA ALA A 97 16.72 30.18 -2.38
C ALA A 97 16.74 29.56 -0.97
N ASN A 98 16.43 30.36 0.05
CA ASN A 98 16.33 29.89 1.43
C ASN A 98 15.19 28.87 1.62
N LEU A 99 14.03 29.11 1.04
CA LEU A 99 12.91 28.16 1.05
C LEU A 99 13.28 26.84 0.35
N ALA A 100 13.92 26.91 -0.82
CA ALA A 100 14.39 25.73 -1.53
C ALA A 100 15.43 24.94 -0.72
N ARG A 101 16.36 25.62 -0.06
CA ARG A 101 17.37 25.00 0.83
C ARG A 101 16.72 24.36 2.06
N SER A 102 15.74 25.02 2.67
CA SER A 102 14.99 24.46 3.79
C SER A 102 14.27 23.17 3.39
N ALA A 103 13.71 23.12 2.17
CA ALA A 103 13.13 21.88 1.63
C ALA A 103 14.15 20.75 1.51
N GLN A 104 15.39 21.04 1.10
CA GLN A 104 16.46 20.03 1.03
C GLN A 104 16.81 19.48 2.42
N TRP A 105 16.93 20.35 3.43
CA TRP A 105 17.18 19.88 4.80
C TRP A 105 16.04 19.04 5.35
N LEU A 106 14.80 19.42 5.06
CA LEU A 106 13.63 18.63 5.45
C LEU A 106 13.55 17.30 4.71
N ALA A 107 14.01 17.25 3.44
CA ALA A 107 14.15 15.99 2.72
C ALA A 107 15.17 15.05 3.37
N GLN A 108 16.34 15.58 3.78
CA GLN A 108 17.35 14.81 4.53
C GLN A 108 16.80 14.34 5.89
N SER A 109 16.11 15.23 6.62
CA SER A 109 15.48 14.86 7.89
C SER A 109 14.45 13.75 7.71
N GLN A 110 13.67 13.77 6.62
CA GLN A 110 12.72 12.71 6.33
C GLN A 110 13.41 11.35 6.07
N VAL A 111 14.56 11.34 5.40
CA VAL A 111 15.36 10.11 5.22
C VAL A 111 15.81 9.56 6.58
N LEU A 112 16.29 10.43 7.48
CA LEU A 112 16.67 10.00 8.84
C LEU A 112 15.47 9.48 9.64
N MET A 113 14.31 10.11 9.52
CA MET A 113 13.08 9.64 10.15
C MET A 113 12.65 8.27 9.61
N ASP A 114 12.78 8.03 8.30
CA ASP A 114 12.49 6.73 7.68
C ASP A 114 13.47 5.65 8.17
N GLN A 115 14.76 5.98 8.28
CA GLN A 115 15.79 5.07 8.83
C GLN A 115 15.52 4.74 10.30
N LEU A 116 15.15 5.73 11.12
CA LEU A 116 14.75 5.52 12.51
C LEU A 116 13.54 4.59 12.60
N ALA A 117 12.50 4.83 11.81
CA ALA A 117 11.31 3.97 11.78
C ALA A 117 11.65 2.54 11.33
N GLN A 118 12.53 2.39 10.34
CA GLN A 118 13.02 1.08 9.88
C GLN A 118 13.79 0.36 10.99
N HIS A 119 14.63 1.06 11.73
CA HIS A 119 15.36 0.51 12.87
C HIS A 119 14.40 0.06 13.98
N ASP A 120 13.46 0.94 14.39
CA ASP A 120 12.49 0.67 15.44
C ASP A 120 11.59 -0.54 15.11
N ALA A 121 11.14 -0.61 13.85
CA ALA A 121 10.18 -1.60 13.40
C ALA A 121 10.80 -2.77 12.62
N ARG A 122 12.11 -2.99 12.75
CA ARG A 122 12.86 -4.01 11.97
C ARG A 122 12.21 -5.39 11.99
N THR A 123 11.66 -5.80 13.15
CA THR A 123 11.00 -7.10 13.35
C THR A 123 9.48 -6.99 13.41
N TRP A 124 8.90 -5.79 13.37
CA TRP A 124 7.47 -5.56 13.55
C TRP A 124 6.72 -5.42 12.23
N ILE A 125 7.44 -5.01 11.16
CA ILE A 125 6.89 -4.86 9.81
C ILE A 125 7.26 -6.08 8.98
N ASN A 126 6.25 -6.79 8.49
CA ASN A 126 6.39 -7.86 7.53
C ASN A 126 5.43 -7.62 6.36
N ARG A 127 5.97 -7.20 5.21
CA ARG A 127 5.19 -6.81 4.01
C ARG A 127 4.09 -5.79 4.39
N ASN A 128 2.81 -6.18 4.24
CA ASN A 128 1.64 -5.36 4.55
C ASN A 128 1.17 -5.45 6.02
N GLN A 129 1.94 -6.06 6.90
CA GLN A 129 1.59 -6.24 8.32
C GLN A 129 2.46 -5.39 9.23
N LEU A 130 1.86 -4.86 10.31
CA LEU A 130 2.52 -4.14 11.40
C LEU A 130 2.05 -4.70 12.74
N SER A 131 2.97 -5.19 13.56
CA SER A 131 2.67 -5.75 14.89
C SER A 131 2.16 -4.68 15.85
N ILE A 132 1.01 -4.95 16.52
CA ILE A 132 0.34 -3.96 17.38
C ILE A 132 1.03 -3.86 18.74
N ALA A 133 1.39 -4.97 19.40
CA ALA A 133 1.93 -4.94 20.77
C ALA A 133 3.22 -4.10 20.88
N PRO A 134 4.28 -4.33 20.09
CA PRO A 134 5.48 -3.52 20.18
C PRO A 134 5.22 -2.06 19.75
N LEU A 135 4.34 -1.81 18.76
CA LEU A 135 3.93 -0.47 18.37
C LEU A 135 3.28 0.29 19.52
N MET A 136 2.37 -0.36 20.26
CA MET A 136 1.69 0.23 21.42
C MET A 136 2.63 0.44 22.61
N THR A 137 3.62 -0.44 22.79
CA THR A 137 4.68 -0.25 23.80
C THR A 137 5.50 0.99 23.46
N LEU A 138 5.94 1.12 22.21
CA LEU A 138 6.64 2.31 21.74
C LEU A 138 5.78 3.57 21.88
N HIS A 139 4.47 3.49 21.56
CA HIS A 139 3.58 4.63 21.69
C HIS A 139 3.41 5.13 23.13
N LYS A 140 3.49 4.24 24.13
CA LYS A 140 3.49 4.64 25.54
C LYS A 140 4.77 5.35 25.96
N GLN A 141 5.92 4.97 25.39
CA GLN A 141 7.23 5.51 25.69
C GLN A 141 7.50 6.81 24.91
N ASP A 142 7.26 6.77 23.61
CA ASP A 142 7.50 7.86 22.65
C ASP A 142 6.42 7.86 21.56
N PRO A 143 5.33 8.63 21.73
CA PRO A 143 4.26 8.73 20.76
C PRO A 143 4.73 9.22 19.38
N ALA A 144 5.76 10.06 19.31
CA ALA A 144 6.26 10.61 18.06
C ALA A 144 6.97 9.53 17.24
N ARG A 145 7.82 8.72 17.86
CA ARG A 145 8.48 7.56 17.21
C ARG A 145 7.48 6.54 16.73
N ALA A 146 6.49 6.18 17.56
CA ALA A 146 5.44 5.25 17.16
C ALA A 146 4.63 5.77 15.96
N THR A 147 4.32 7.06 15.94
CA THR A 147 3.63 7.72 14.81
C THR A 147 4.51 7.72 13.56
N ASN A 148 5.82 7.89 13.71
CA ASN A 148 6.78 7.78 12.61
C ASN A 148 6.80 6.36 12.02
N VAL A 149 6.81 5.32 12.86
CA VAL A 149 6.72 3.91 12.43
C VAL A 149 5.42 3.67 11.64
N MET A 150 4.29 4.16 12.12
CA MET A 150 3.00 3.99 11.41
C MET A 150 3.02 4.69 10.04
N ARG A 151 3.52 5.92 9.97
CA ARG A 151 3.67 6.67 8.70
C ARG A 151 4.62 5.96 7.74
N TYR A 152 5.74 5.45 8.24
CA TYR A 152 6.70 4.68 7.45
C TYR A 152 6.07 3.41 6.87
N TRP A 153 5.31 2.66 7.68
CA TRP A 153 4.60 1.47 7.23
C TRP A 153 3.57 1.77 6.12
N LEU A 154 2.78 2.84 6.27
CA LEU A 154 1.85 3.30 5.24
C LEU A 154 2.59 3.68 3.95
N LYS A 155 3.66 4.48 4.06
CA LYS A 155 4.51 4.90 2.93
C LYS A 155 5.09 3.69 2.18
N ARG A 156 5.61 2.72 2.92
CA ARG A 156 6.17 1.49 2.35
C ARG A 156 5.14 0.68 1.55
N ASN A 157 3.89 0.76 1.94
CA ASN A 157 2.76 0.14 1.23
C ASN A 157 2.08 1.09 0.24
N GLN A 158 2.71 2.20 -0.10
CA GLN A 158 2.27 3.18 -1.10
C GLN A 158 0.92 3.85 -0.80
N LEU A 159 0.47 3.85 0.45
CA LEU A 159 -0.75 4.53 0.85
C LEU A 159 -0.51 6.02 1.07
N ALA A 160 -1.53 6.81 0.77
CA ALA A 160 -1.54 8.24 1.07
C ALA A 160 -1.36 8.49 2.57
N MET A 161 -0.72 9.60 2.94
CA MET A 161 -0.58 9.95 4.35
C MET A 161 -1.91 10.43 4.93
N PRO A 162 -2.37 9.84 6.04
CA PRO A 162 -3.58 10.30 6.73
C PRO A 162 -3.37 11.67 7.36
N SER A 163 -4.46 12.42 7.54
CA SER A 163 -4.43 13.67 8.30
C SER A 163 -4.05 13.42 9.76
N THR A 164 -3.66 14.50 10.46
CA THR A 164 -3.32 14.42 11.90
C THR A 164 -4.50 13.92 12.72
N GLU A 165 -5.72 14.43 12.46
CA GLU A 165 -6.95 14.03 13.16
C GLU A 165 -7.24 12.54 12.95
N ARG A 166 -7.04 12.04 11.72
CA ARG A 166 -7.24 10.64 11.39
C ARG A 166 -6.24 9.73 12.12
N LEU A 167 -4.96 10.11 12.17
CA LEU A 167 -3.96 9.38 12.95
C LEU A 167 -4.30 9.37 14.44
N GLN A 168 -4.75 10.52 14.98
CA GLN A 168 -5.18 10.59 16.39
C GLN A 168 -6.39 9.68 16.67
N SER A 169 -7.34 9.58 15.72
CA SER A 169 -8.46 8.65 15.82
C SER A 169 -7.96 7.20 15.86
N TRP A 170 -7.05 6.82 14.95
CA TRP A 170 -6.47 5.48 14.94
C TRP A 170 -5.75 5.11 16.23
N TRP A 171 -5.03 6.06 16.84
CA TRP A 171 -4.39 5.85 18.13
C TRP A 171 -5.41 5.64 19.27
N ARG A 172 -6.54 6.35 19.24
CA ARG A 172 -7.64 6.13 20.20
C ARG A 172 -8.23 4.73 20.05
N ASP A 173 -8.50 4.32 18.81
CA ASP A 173 -9.05 3.00 18.50
C ASP A 173 -8.10 1.89 18.94
N LEU A 174 -6.80 2.01 18.68
CA LEU A 174 -5.79 1.04 19.12
C LEU A 174 -5.66 0.95 20.65
N LYS A 175 -5.78 2.09 21.38
CA LYS A 175 -5.78 2.10 22.85
C LYS A 175 -6.97 1.39 23.45
N SER A 176 -8.13 1.46 22.80
CA SER A 176 -9.37 0.82 23.24
C SER A 176 -9.53 -0.63 22.75
N LEU A 177 -8.62 -1.12 21.91
CA LEU A 177 -8.72 -2.43 21.27
C LEU A 177 -8.60 -3.55 22.32
N ARG A 178 -9.69 -4.32 22.47
CA ARG A 178 -9.73 -5.52 23.33
C ARG A 178 -9.36 -6.77 22.53
N ALA A 179 -8.90 -7.80 23.24
CA ALA A 179 -8.64 -9.09 22.62
C ALA A 179 -9.88 -9.64 21.90
N GLY A 180 -9.74 -9.98 20.60
CA GLY A 180 -10.83 -10.47 19.77
C GLY A 180 -11.76 -9.39 19.19
N ALA A 181 -11.59 -8.13 19.55
CA ALA A 181 -12.39 -7.04 18.94
C ALA A 181 -12.04 -6.86 17.47
N LYS A 182 -13.03 -6.47 16.68
CA LYS A 182 -12.86 -6.11 15.28
C LYS A 182 -12.43 -4.64 15.21
N LEU A 183 -11.31 -4.38 14.54
CA LEU A 183 -10.88 -3.04 14.18
C LEU A 183 -10.68 -2.99 12.68
N GLU A 184 -11.27 -2.00 12.05
CA GLU A 184 -11.17 -1.79 10.60
C GLU A 184 -11.18 -0.29 10.30
N TRP A 185 -10.22 0.15 9.49
CA TRP A 185 -10.16 1.50 8.93
C TRP A 185 -10.17 1.42 7.42
N LEU A 186 -11.04 2.18 6.78
CA LEU A 186 -10.98 2.40 5.33
C LEU A 186 -10.08 3.61 5.07
N HIS A 187 -8.99 3.41 4.34
CA HIS A 187 -8.03 4.45 4.01
C HIS A 187 -7.40 4.21 2.64
N ASP A 188 -7.42 5.24 1.79
CA ASP A 188 -6.81 5.21 0.46
C ASP A 188 -7.19 3.96 -0.37
N ARG A 189 -8.50 3.65 -0.40
CA ARG A 189 -9.08 2.47 -1.05
C ARG A 189 -8.55 1.13 -0.53
N HIS A 190 -8.04 1.11 0.70
CA HIS A 190 -7.59 -0.11 1.38
C HIS A 190 -8.29 -0.25 2.72
N HIS A 191 -8.51 -1.48 3.12
CA HIS A 191 -8.91 -1.81 4.48
C HIS A 191 -7.66 -2.06 5.32
N ILE A 192 -7.53 -1.35 6.44
CA ILE A 192 -6.52 -1.61 7.46
C ILE A 192 -7.24 -2.30 8.61
N ARG A 193 -6.95 -3.59 8.83
CA ARG A 193 -7.67 -4.43 9.80
C ARG A 193 -6.74 -4.98 10.86
N ALA A 194 -7.22 -5.02 12.11
CA ALA A 194 -6.50 -5.70 13.18
C ALA A 194 -6.83 -7.20 13.20
N TRP A 195 -5.81 -8.04 13.17
CA TRP A 195 -5.93 -9.48 13.27
C TRP A 195 -4.70 -10.10 13.95
N ARG A 196 -4.93 -10.92 15.01
CA ARG A 196 -3.86 -11.65 15.72
C ARG A 196 -2.68 -10.76 16.08
N ASN A 197 -2.95 -9.65 16.75
CA ASN A 197 -1.94 -8.67 17.18
C ASN A 197 -1.15 -7.99 16.04
N ALA A 198 -1.69 -7.96 14.83
CA ALA A 198 -1.12 -7.21 13.72
C ALA A 198 -2.19 -6.37 13.01
N LEU A 199 -1.82 -5.17 12.58
CA LEU A 199 -2.51 -4.42 11.54
C LEU A 199 -2.14 -5.01 10.19
N ARG A 200 -3.11 -5.12 9.28
CA ARG A 200 -2.94 -5.62 7.91
C ARG A 200 -3.58 -4.68 6.92
N ILE A 201 -2.86 -4.35 5.86
CA ILE A 201 -3.38 -3.58 4.73
C ILE A 201 -3.89 -4.56 3.69
N GLU A 202 -5.13 -4.38 3.25
CA GLU A 202 -5.77 -5.20 2.23
C GLU A 202 -6.48 -4.29 1.24
N SER A 203 -6.48 -4.64 -0.04
CA SER A 203 -7.23 -3.91 -1.06
C SER A 203 -8.72 -3.90 -0.71
N ALA A 204 -9.40 -2.79 -0.96
CA ALA A 204 -10.84 -2.65 -0.76
C ALA A 204 -11.66 -3.33 -1.87
N GLN A 205 -11.03 -3.95 -2.86
CA GLN A 205 -11.74 -4.68 -3.91
C GLN A 205 -12.54 -5.84 -3.31
N PRO A 206 -13.75 -6.11 -3.82
CA PRO A 206 -14.58 -7.18 -3.32
C PRO A 206 -13.90 -8.52 -3.59
N SER A 207 -13.40 -9.14 -2.52
CA SER A 207 -12.66 -10.41 -2.54
C SER A 207 -13.50 -11.64 -2.97
N ASN A 208 -14.78 -11.43 -3.31
CA ASN A 208 -15.71 -12.51 -3.66
C ASN A 208 -16.01 -12.61 -5.17
N ARG A 209 -15.51 -11.66 -5.98
CA ARG A 209 -15.63 -11.77 -7.44
C ARG A 209 -14.39 -12.46 -7.99
N GLY A 210 -14.58 -13.64 -8.51
CA GLY A 210 -13.52 -14.46 -9.06
C GLY A 210 -14.05 -15.79 -9.53
N GLN A 211 -13.15 -16.61 -9.99
CA GLN A 211 -13.44 -17.98 -10.41
C GLN A 211 -12.31 -18.91 -10.02
N TRP A 212 -12.63 -20.17 -9.84
CA TRP A 212 -11.62 -21.19 -9.72
C TRP A 212 -10.99 -21.45 -11.08
N ILE A 213 -9.66 -21.42 -11.14
CA ILE A 213 -8.87 -21.81 -12.31
C ILE A 213 -8.00 -23.00 -11.95
N PHE A 214 -7.64 -23.80 -12.95
CA PHE A 214 -6.80 -24.96 -12.80
C PHE A 214 -5.45 -24.70 -13.45
N VAL A 215 -4.42 -24.50 -12.63
CA VAL A 215 -3.06 -24.18 -13.08
C VAL A 215 -2.32 -25.50 -13.32
N PRO A 216 -1.78 -25.75 -14.52
CA PRO A 216 -1.01 -26.97 -14.80
C PRO A 216 0.25 -27.04 -13.92
N ILE A 217 0.50 -28.24 -13.36
CA ILE A 217 1.73 -28.55 -12.64
C ILE A 217 2.70 -29.22 -13.62
N PRO A 218 3.95 -28.74 -13.77
CA PRO A 218 4.95 -29.39 -14.62
C PRO A 218 5.16 -30.85 -14.22
N GLU A 219 5.29 -31.76 -15.18
CA GLU A 219 5.52 -33.19 -14.92
C GLU A 219 6.82 -33.44 -14.14
N SER A 220 7.83 -32.58 -14.33
CA SER A 220 9.10 -32.62 -13.60
C SER A 220 8.98 -32.21 -12.12
N SER A 221 7.84 -31.67 -11.68
CA SER A 221 7.60 -31.26 -10.31
C SER A 221 7.19 -32.44 -9.43
N ASN A 222 7.72 -32.52 -8.21
CA ASN A 222 7.27 -33.46 -7.19
C ASN A 222 6.01 -32.99 -6.43
N GLN A 223 5.42 -31.88 -6.84
CA GLN A 223 4.22 -31.32 -6.21
C GLN A 223 3.01 -32.21 -6.52
N ALA A 224 2.27 -32.62 -5.49
CA ALA A 224 0.99 -33.29 -5.68
C ALA A 224 -0.05 -32.29 -6.20
N GLY A 225 -0.97 -32.79 -7.03
CA GLY A 225 -2.08 -32.02 -7.61
C GLY A 225 -3.29 -32.90 -7.91
N LEU A 226 -4.37 -32.29 -8.37
CA LEU A 226 -5.53 -33.03 -8.87
C LEU A 226 -5.16 -33.69 -10.20
N ALA A 227 -5.51 -34.98 -10.37
CA ALA A 227 -5.35 -35.66 -11.66
C ALA A 227 -6.19 -34.96 -12.73
N TRP A 228 -5.58 -34.62 -13.88
CA TRP A 228 -6.29 -33.94 -14.96
C TRP A 228 -7.46 -34.79 -15.48
N ASP A 229 -7.27 -36.10 -15.60
CA ASP A 229 -8.33 -37.06 -15.98
C ASP A 229 -9.50 -37.08 -15.00
N TYR A 230 -9.26 -36.86 -13.71
CA TYR A 230 -10.33 -36.72 -12.73
C TYR A 230 -11.12 -35.45 -13.01
N CYS A 231 -10.45 -34.31 -13.21
CA CYS A 231 -11.10 -33.03 -13.51
C CYS A 231 -11.96 -33.10 -14.80
N GLN A 232 -11.56 -33.91 -15.79
CA GLN A 232 -12.32 -34.08 -17.04
C GLN A 232 -13.54 -35.00 -16.90
N ARG A 233 -13.53 -35.93 -15.95
CA ARG A 233 -14.61 -36.90 -15.74
C ARG A 233 -15.75 -36.41 -14.87
N VAL A 234 -15.49 -35.42 -14.00
CA VAL A 234 -16.54 -34.82 -13.14
C VAL A 234 -17.58 -34.11 -13.99
N LYS A 235 -18.84 -34.26 -13.59
CA LYS A 235 -20.00 -33.67 -14.31
C LYS A 235 -20.19 -32.19 -13.95
N THR A 236 -19.91 -31.83 -12.69
CA THR A 236 -20.12 -30.49 -12.18
C THR A 236 -18.87 -29.96 -11.45
N ILE A 237 -18.44 -28.75 -11.82
CA ILE A 237 -17.38 -28.01 -11.13
C ILE A 237 -17.94 -26.64 -10.78
N GLU A 238 -18.07 -26.35 -9.50
CA GLU A 238 -18.69 -25.11 -9.08
C GLU A 238 -18.09 -24.51 -7.80
N GLY A 239 -18.17 -23.19 -7.71
CA GLY A 239 -17.85 -22.45 -6.50
C GLY A 239 -19.11 -22.24 -5.65
N ARG A 240 -19.16 -22.83 -4.46
CA ARG A 240 -20.31 -22.68 -3.54
C ARG A 240 -19.94 -21.79 -2.34
N PRO A 241 -20.86 -20.92 -1.90
CA PRO A 241 -20.65 -20.19 -0.66
C PRO A 241 -20.60 -21.17 0.51
N ARG A 242 -19.85 -20.79 1.54
CA ARG A 242 -19.78 -21.55 2.77
C ARG A 242 -21.10 -21.49 3.53
N THR A 243 -21.66 -22.65 3.89
CA THR A 243 -22.92 -22.76 4.65
C THR A 243 -22.71 -23.17 6.13
N GLY A 244 -21.52 -23.70 6.47
CA GLY A 244 -21.16 -24.20 7.80
C GLY A 244 -21.30 -25.71 7.89
N GLY A 245 -20.46 -26.32 8.71
CA GLY A 245 -20.41 -27.78 8.86
C GLY A 245 -19.48 -28.50 7.87
N GLU A 246 -18.99 -27.83 6.85
CA GLU A 246 -18.07 -28.41 5.88
C GLU A 246 -16.78 -28.88 6.56
N ARG A 247 -16.29 -30.01 6.07
CA ARG A 247 -15.07 -30.65 6.58
C ARG A 247 -14.12 -30.94 5.43
N LEU A 248 -12.82 -30.80 5.69
CA LEU A 248 -11.77 -31.08 4.70
C LEU A 248 -10.62 -31.85 5.35
N LYS A 249 -10.03 -32.76 4.62
CA LYS A 249 -8.83 -33.49 5.00
C LYS A 249 -7.68 -33.07 4.10
N ILE A 250 -6.74 -32.28 4.67
CA ILE A 250 -5.60 -31.70 3.91
C ILE A 250 -4.26 -32.38 4.20
N LYS A 251 -4.20 -33.31 5.16
CA LYS A 251 -2.97 -34.04 5.52
C LYS A 251 -3.21 -35.52 5.59
N PRO A 252 -2.26 -36.36 5.16
CA PRO A 252 -2.33 -37.80 5.33
C PRO A 252 -2.36 -38.15 6.83
N ASN A 253 -2.94 -39.30 7.17
CA ASN A 253 -2.99 -39.86 8.53
C ASN A 253 -3.57 -38.90 9.60
N THR A 254 -4.39 -37.92 9.20
CA THR A 254 -5.13 -37.05 10.11
C THR A 254 -6.63 -37.18 9.86
N PRO A 255 -7.49 -37.03 10.90
CA PRO A 255 -8.93 -36.98 10.66
C PRO A 255 -9.34 -35.74 9.86
N SER A 256 -10.46 -35.80 9.16
CA SER A 256 -11.06 -34.61 8.55
C SER A 256 -11.41 -33.59 9.63
N LYS A 257 -11.12 -32.32 9.40
CA LYS A 257 -11.41 -31.21 10.33
C LYS A 257 -12.47 -30.29 9.75
N SER A 258 -13.25 -29.65 10.63
CA SER A 258 -14.15 -28.58 10.20
C SER A 258 -13.36 -27.43 9.60
N LEU A 259 -13.90 -26.76 8.58
CA LEU A 259 -13.25 -25.57 7.97
C LEU A 259 -13.00 -24.48 9.02
N LYS A 260 -13.86 -24.36 10.04
CA LYS A 260 -13.64 -23.41 11.15
C LYS A 260 -12.30 -23.66 11.84
N ASN A 261 -12.00 -24.93 12.15
CA ASN A 261 -10.74 -25.30 12.83
C ASN A 261 -9.53 -25.13 11.90
N LEU A 262 -9.65 -25.56 10.64
CA LEU A 262 -8.58 -25.39 9.62
C LEU A 262 -8.24 -23.91 9.40
N TYR A 263 -9.23 -23.05 9.26
CA TYR A 263 -9.01 -21.60 9.15
C TYR A 263 -8.35 -21.00 10.40
N GLN A 264 -8.69 -21.49 11.58
CA GLN A 264 -8.07 -21.06 12.83
C GLN A 264 -6.61 -21.50 12.91
N GLU A 265 -6.31 -22.75 12.55
CA GLU A 265 -4.94 -23.30 12.50
C GLU A 265 -4.08 -22.58 11.46
N ALA A 266 -4.60 -22.41 10.24
CA ALA A 266 -3.92 -21.72 9.16
C ALA A 266 -3.81 -20.19 9.37
N GLY A 267 -4.53 -19.63 10.36
CA GLY A 267 -4.49 -18.20 10.64
C GLY A 267 -5.20 -17.34 9.60
N VAL A 268 -6.09 -17.91 8.80
CA VAL A 268 -6.86 -17.17 7.79
C VAL A 268 -7.87 -16.24 8.48
N PRO A 269 -7.83 -14.94 8.19
CA PRO A 269 -8.73 -13.97 8.84
C PRO A 269 -10.18 -14.14 8.36
N PRO A 270 -11.19 -13.74 9.16
CA PRO A 270 -12.60 -13.96 8.86
C PRO A 270 -13.07 -13.42 7.50
N TRP A 271 -12.54 -12.28 7.08
CA TRP A 271 -12.91 -11.63 5.83
C TRP A 271 -12.34 -12.32 4.57
N GLN A 272 -11.28 -13.12 4.70
CA GLN A 272 -10.75 -13.95 3.63
C GLN A 272 -11.43 -15.33 3.53
N ARG A 273 -12.34 -15.67 4.45
CA ARG A 273 -13.08 -16.95 4.48
C ARG A 273 -14.37 -16.93 3.64
N GLN A 274 -14.63 -15.85 2.91
CA GLN A 274 -15.84 -15.67 2.12
C GLN A 274 -15.69 -16.10 0.67
N ILE A 275 -14.49 -16.51 0.27
CA ILE A 275 -14.22 -17.04 -1.05
C ILE A 275 -15.02 -18.33 -1.23
N PRO A 276 -15.71 -18.52 -2.37
CA PRO A 276 -16.46 -19.73 -2.64
C PRO A 276 -15.59 -21.00 -2.55
N LEU A 277 -16.13 -22.03 -1.95
CA LEU A 277 -15.48 -23.34 -1.84
C LEU A 277 -15.57 -24.07 -3.19
N LEU A 278 -14.51 -24.77 -3.62
CA LEU A 278 -14.54 -25.57 -4.84
C LEU A 278 -15.19 -26.92 -4.56
N PHE A 279 -16.29 -27.18 -5.24
CA PHE A 279 -16.96 -28.48 -5.27
C PHE A 279 -16.84 -29.13 -6.65
N MET A 280 -16.66 -30.45 -6.66
CA MET A 280 -16.73 -31.30 -7.83
C MET A 280 -17.66 -32.47 -7.52
N ASP A 281 -18.73 -32.67 -8.31
CA ASP A 281 -19.76 -33.67 -8.09
C ASP A 281 -20.24 -33.74 -6.62
N ASP A 282 -20.60 -32.61 -6.04
CA ASP A 282 -21.03 -32.43 -4.64
C ASP A 282 -19.96 -32.68 -3.56
N GLU A 283 -18.73 -33.00 -3.91
CA GLU A 283 -17.64 -33.21 -2.97
C GLU A 283 -16.78 -31.93 -2.84
N LEU A 284 -16.40 -31.61 -1.60
CA LEU A 284 -15.52 -30.45 -1.31
C LEU A 284 -14.08 -30.80 -1.66
N ILE A 285 -13.56 -30.18 -2.71
CA ILE A 285 -12.23 -30.46 -3.27
C ILE A 285 -11.18 -29.50 -2.78
N ALA A 286 -11.45 -28.18 -2.82
CA ALA A 286 -10.46 -27.19 -2.43
C ALA A 286 -11.07 -25.99 -1.72
N VAL A 287 -10.25 -25.38 -0.89
CA VAL A 287 -10.59 -24.18 -0.11
C VAL A 287 -9.41 -23.22 -0.18
N GLU A 288 -9.67 -22.01 -0.67
CA GLU A 288 -8.65 -20.96 -0.76
C GLU A 288 -8.04 -20.66 0.63
N GLY A 289 -6.70 -20.58 0.67
CA GLY A 289 -5.95 -20.36 1.90
C GLY A 289 -5.83 -21.58 2.83
N LEU A 290 -6.45 -22.73 2.50
CA LEU A 290 -6.32 -23.99 3.25
C LEU A 290 -5.66 -25.10 2.43
N GLY A 291 -6.02 -25.23 1.16
CA GLY A 291 -5.49 -26.25 0.26
C GLY A 291 -6.57 -27.19 -0.31
N VAL A 292 -6.12 -28.33 -0.79
CA VAL A 292 -6.89 -29.32 -1.54
C VAL A 292 -7.12 -30.58 -0.70
N SER A 293 -8.26 -31.24 -0.92
CA SER A 293 -8.57 -32.55 -0.31
C SER A 293 -7.54 -33.59 -0.72
N ILE A 294 -6.92 -34.22 0.28
CA ILE A 294 -5.87 -35.21 0.02
C ILE A 294 -6.38 -36.44 -0.70
N ALA A 295 -7.67 -36.73 -0.62
CA ALA A 295 -8.28 -37.87 -1.26
C ALA A 295 -8.17 -37.86 -2.81
N HIS A 296 -8.00 -36.65 -3.39
CA HIS A 296 -7.96 -36.41 -4.83
C HIS A 296 -6.58 -36.02 -5.35
N LEU A 297 -5.58 -35.97 -4.46
CA LEU A 297 -4.21 -35.60 -4.84
C LEU A 297 -3.41 -36.81 -5.34
N THR A 298 -2.70 -36.62 -6.45
CA THR A 298 -1.74 -37.56 -7.01
C THR A 298 -0.40 -36.88 -7.28
N THR A 299 0.66 -37.65 -7.33
CA THR A 299 1.99 -37.22 -7.79
C THR A 299 2.32 -37.72 -9.18
N GLU A 300 1.42 -38.52 -9.82
CA GLU A 300 1.61 -39.15 -11.11
C GLU A 300 0.73 -38.54 -12.19
N GLY A 301 1.19 -38.57 -13.44
CA GLY A 301 0.48 -38.11 -14.61
C GLY A 301 0.30 -36.60 -14.71
N GLN A 302 -0.57 -36.15 -15.62
CA GLN A 302 -0.91 -34.75 -15.77
C GLN A 302 -1.73 -34.26 -14.57
N ARG A 303 -1.28 -33.16 -13.99
CA ARG A 303 -1.81 -32.64 -12.73
C ARG A 303 -2.06 -31.15 -12.82
N VAL A 304 -3.09 -30.71 -12.09
CA VAL A 304 -3.44 -29.29 -11.97
C VAL A 304 -3.58 -28.90 -10.49
N TRP A 305 -3.36 -27.62 -10.22
CA TRP A 305 -3.63 -27.03 -8.91
C TRP A 305 -4.78 -26.05 -9.01
N PRO A 306 -5.84 -26.19 -8.22
CA PRO A 306 -6.93 -25.22 -8.20
C PRO A 306 -6.52 -23.97 -7.46
N GLU A 307 -6.66 -22.81 -8.10
CA GLU A 307 -6.40 -21.48 -7.53
C GLU A 307 -7.61 -20.58 -7.74
N TRP A 308 -7.85 -19.70 -6.78
CA TRP A 308 -8.87 -18.67 -6.93
C TRP A 308 -8.31 -17.47 -7.66
N SER A 309 -8.83 -17.18 -8.83
CA SER A 309 -8.46 -16.01 -9.63
C SER A 309 -9.49 -14.91 -9.42
N TYR A 310 -9.03 -13.77 -8.90
CA TYR A 310 -9.89 -12.59 -8.74
C TYR A 310 -10.16 -11.97 -10.11
N LEU A 311 -11.41 -11.57 -10.33
CA LEU A 311 -11.78 -10.77 -11.50
C LEU A 311 -11.55 -9.28 -11.15
N ASP A 312 -10.87 -8.55 -12.05
CA ASP A 312 -10.60 -7.12 -11.94
C ASP A 312 -11.87 -6.24 -11.95
#